data_61213ee643c5c3fd0d749845b7c708fe
#
_entry.id   61213ee643c5c3fd0d749845b7c708fe
#
_cell.length_a   1.000
_cell.length_b   1.000
_cell.length_c   1.000
_cell.angle_alpha   90.00
_cell.angle_beta   90.00
_cell.angle_gamma   90.00
#
_symmetry.space_group_name_H-M   'P 1'
#
loop_
_entity.id
_entity.type
_entity.pdbx_description
1 polymer ?
#
loop_
_entity_poly.entity_id
_entity_poly.type
_entity_poly.pdbx_seq_one_letter_code
_entity_poly.pdbx_strand_id
1 'polypeptide(L)'
;LYTCELTYMVNGKASDKQNITFGIREYGSELVDGVLHLKINGEPVYVKGGNWGMSEYMLRCRGEEYDLKLKLHNEMHFNMIRNWIGSVTDDEFYEACDKYGIMVWDDFWLNSNSNLPDDVFAFNMNAVEKIKRLRNHACIAVWCGDNEGYPLPPLNKWLEEDVRTYDGGDRAYHANSHSDGLSGSGPWTNSHPNWYFTKAPYGYGA
;
A
#
# COMPACT_ATOMS: atom_id res chain seq x y z
N LEU A 1 0.98 -18.25 -2.75
CA LEU A 1 2.38 -17.94 -2.42
C LEU A 1 3.28 -19.13 -2.69
N TYR A 2 4.55 -18.87 -2.97
CA TYR A 2 5.60 -19.85 -3.19
C TYR A 2 6.63 -19.73 -2.07
N THR A 3 7.39 -20.81 -1.84
CA THR A 3 8.50 -20.79 -0.88
C THR A 3 9.80 -21.09 -1.63
N CYS A 4 10.79 -20.26 -1.42
CA CYS A 4 12.17 -20.48 -1.88
C CYS A 4 13.02 -20.87 -0.68
N GLU A 5 13.64 -22.06 -0.73
CA GLU A 5 14.63 -22.46 0.25
C GLU A 5 16.03 -22.07 -0.24
N LEU A 6 16.71 -21.23 0.52
CA LEU A 6 18.11 -20.86 0.31
C LEU A 6 18.98 -21.66 1.26
N THR A 7 20.00 -22.34 0.72
CA THR A 7 20.98 -23.06 1.53
C THR A 7 22.37 -22.44 1.29
N TYR A 8 22.95 -21.91 2.33
CA TYR A 8 24.31 -21.35 2.30
C TYR A 8 25.33 -22.46 2.54
N MET A 9 26.28 -22.59 1.65
CA MET A 9 27.27 -23.66 1.67
C MET A 9 28.66 -23.11 1.97
N VAL A 10 29.39 -23.74 2.90
CA VAL A 10 30.79 -23.48 3.20
C VAL A 10 31.55 -24.78 3.10
N ASN A 11 32.55 -24.86 2.24
CA ASN A 11 33.36 -26.06 1.99
C ASN A 11 32.51 -27.33 1.74
N GLY A 12 31.44 -27.20 0.96
CA GLY A 12 30.54 -28.31 0.61
C GLY A 12 29.61 -28.78 1.73
N LYS A 13 29.54 -28.05 2.85
CA LYS A 13 28.59 -28.32 3.94
C LYS A 13 27.62 -27.15 4.09
N ALA A 14 26.35 -27.47 4.35
CA ALA A 14 25.35 -26.43 4.67
C ALA A 14 25.75 -25.73 5.98
N SER A 15 25.88 -24.40 5.92
CA SER A 15 26.18 -23.58 7.09
C SER A 15 24.95 -22.89 7.63
N ASP A 16 23.97 -22.57 6.74
CA ASP A 16 22.71 -21.92 7.12
C ASP A 16 21.65 -22.21 6.06
N LYS A 17 20.38 -22.07 6.48
CA LYS A 17 19.21 -22.20 5.61
C LYS A 17 18.20 -21.09 5.90
N GLN A 18 17.61 -20.56 4.85
CA GLN A 18 16.55 -19.56 4.94
C GLN A 18 15.40 -19.91 4.00
N ASN A 19 14.18 -19.80 4.48
CA ASN A 19 12.98 -19.89 3.67
C ASN A 19 12.43 -18.49 3.41
N ILE A 20 12.18 -18.18 2.15
CA ILE A 20 11.60 -16.91 1.70
C ILE A 20 10.26 -17.21 1.04
N THR A 21 9.20 -16.61 1.55
CA THR A 21 7.87 -16.67 0.93
C THR A 21 7.70 -15.50 -0.03
N PHE A 22 7.14 -15.76 -1.22
CA PHE A 22 6.90 -14.73 -2.22
C PHE A 22 5.68 -15.04 -3.08
N GLY A 23 5.13 -14.02 -3.71
CA GLY A 23 4.06 -14.15 -4.72
C GLY A 23 4.56 -13.80 -6.11
N ILE A 24 3.95 -14.40 -7.14
CA ILE A 24 4.18 -14.02 -8.54
C ILE A 24 2.90 -13.35 -9.03
N ARG A 25 3.02 -12.09 -9.42
CA ARG A 25 1.92 -11.29 -9.94
C ARG A 25 2.49 -10.13 -10.77
N GLU A 26 1.68 -9.59 -11.65
CA GLU A 26 1.94 -8.35 -12.37
C GLU A 26 0.84 -7.35 -11.99
N TYR A 27 1.22 -6.15 -11.57
CA TYR A 27 0.30 -5.04 -11.43
C TYR A 27 0.35 -4.17 -12.68
N GLY A 28 -0.81 -3.71 -13.10
CA GLY A 28 -0.96 -2.70 -14.12
C GLY A 28 -1.92 -1.62 -13.65
N SER A 29 -1.80 -0.45 -14.23
CA SER A 29 -2.73 0.64 -13.99
C SER A 29 -2.95 1.46 -15.26
N GLU A 30 -4.14 1.99 -15.41
CA GLU A 30 -4.48 2.91 -16.48
C GLU A 30 -5.47 3.97 -15.99
N LEU A 31 -5.45 5.14 -16.60
CA LEU A 31 -6.45 6.16 -16.37
C LEU A 31 -7.54 6.02 -17.45
N VAL A 32 -8.77 5.73 -17.01
CA VAL A 32 -9.96 5.68 -17.87
C VAL A 32 -10.88 6.80 -17.44
N ASP A 33 -11.16 7.74 -18.34
CA ASP A 33 -11.97 8.93 -18.05
C ASP A 33 -11.48 9.72 -16.81
N GLY A 34 -10.16 9.74 -16.58
CA GLY A 34 -9.54 10.40 -15.43
C GLY A 34 -9.64 9.63 -14.11
N VAL A 35 -10.06 8.38 -14.13
CA VAL A 35 -10.14 7.50 -12.96
C VAL A 35 -9.06 6.41 -13.04
N LEU A 36 -8.37 6.17 -11.94
CA LEU A 36 -7.38 5.10 -11.84
C LEU A 36 -8.06 3.72 -11.83
N HIS A 37 -7.71 2.89 -12.81
CA HIS A 37 -8.09 1.49 -12.88
C HIS A 37 -6.88 0.61 -12.63
N LEU A 38 -7.00 -0.29 -11.68
CA LEU A 38 -5.96 -1.29 -11.38
C LEU A 38 -6.23 -2.60 -12.09
N LYS A 39 -5.15 -3.27 -12.47
CA LYS A 39 -5.16 -4.62 -13.06
C LYS A 39 -4.21 -5.53 -12.29
N ILE A 40 -4.57 -6.78 -12.14
CA ILE A 40 -3.70 -7.85 -11.65
C ILE A 40 -3.62 -8.93 -12.72
N ASN A 41 -2.42 -9.26 -13.17
CA ASN A 41 -2.19 -10.25 -14.23
C ASN A 41 -3.03 -9.97 -15.51
N GLY A 42 -3.16 -8.68 -15.85
CA GLY A 42 -3.93 -8.21 -16.99
C GLY A 42 -5.44 -8.05 -16.77
N GLU A 43 -5.99 -8.58 -15.69
CA GLU A 43 -7.42 -8.52 -15.39
C GLU A 43 -7.79 -7.30 -14.54
N PRO A 44 -8.84 -6.55 -14.91
CA PRO A 44 -9.30 -5.42 -14.11
C PRO A 44 -9.77 -5.84 -12.72
N VAL A 45 -9.46 -5.02 -11.71
CA VAL A 45 -9.84 -5.27 -10.33
C VAL A 45 -10.79 -4.18 -9.85
N TYR A 46 -11.96 -4.57 -9.36
CA TYR A 46 -12.84 -3.67 -8.62
C TYR A 46 -12.40 -3.59 -7.17
N VAL A 47 -11.91 -2.42 -6.74
CA VAL A 47 -11.38 -2.20 -5.40
C VAL A 47 -12.51 -2.13 -4.37
N LYS A 48 -12.39 -2.94 -3.32
CA LYS A 48 -13.26 -2.94 -2.14
C LYS A 48 -12.40 -2.89 -0.90
N GLY A 49 -12.44 -1.79 -0.18
CA GLY A 49 -11.59 -1.61 0.99
C GLY A 49 -11.77 -0.26 1.65
N GLY A 50 -10.79 0.10 2.42
CA GLY A 50 -10.77 1.36 3.16
C GLY A 50 -9.42 1.63 3.81
N ASN A 51 -9.36 2.74 4.55
CA ASN A 51 -8.16 3.10 5.28
C ASN A 51 -7.93 2.19 6.47
N TRP A 52 -6.67 1.85 6.69
CA TRP A 52 -6.18 1.26 7.92
C TRP A 52 -5.53 2.35 8.76
N GLY A 53 -6.20 2.72 9.85
CA GLY A 53 -5.72 3.74 10.77
C GLY A 53 -5.24 3.17 12.10
N MET A 54 -4.83 1.91 12.15
CA MET A 54 -4.56 1.13 13.35
C MET A 54 -5.80 0.87 14.22
N SER A 55 -5.91 -0.30 14.75
CA SER A 55 -7.14 -0.84 15.31
C SER A 55 -7.21 -0.81 16.82
N GLU A 56 -6.26 -0.15 17.47
CA GLU A 56 -6.08 -0.38 18.90
C GLU A 56 -5.74 0.90 19.64
N TYR A 57 -6.23 0.99 20.86
CA TYR A 57 -5.76 1.99 21.80
C TYR A 57 -4.24 1.90 21.99
N MET A 58 -3.55 3.00 21.93
CA MET A 58 -2.07 3.07 21.97
C MET A 58 -1.38 2.45 20.74
N LEU A 59 -2.08 2.29 19.62
CA LEU A 59 -1.53 1.77 18.36
C LEU A 59 -0.85 0.39 18.51
N ARG A 60 -1.33 -0.43 19.42
CA ARG A 60 -0.81 -1.78 19.61
C ARG A 60 -1.52 -2.76 18.69
N CYS A 61 -0.82 -3.17 17.68
CA CYS A 61 -1.18 -4.29 16.82
C CYS A 61 0.12 -4.95 16.40
N ARG A 62 0.31 -6.21 16.74
CA ARG A 62 1.56 -6.94 16.44
C ARG A 62 1.30 -8.42 16.23
N GLY A 63 2.18 -9.05 15.44
CA GLY A 63 2.21 -10.49 15.27
C GLY A 63 0.87 -11.07 14.86
N GLU A 64 0.36 -12.01 15.63
CA GLU A 64 -0.87 -12.75 15.33
C GLU A 64 -2.13 -11.89 15.24
N GLU A 65 -2.13 -10.68 15.81
CA GLU A 65 -3.26 -9.77 15.69
C GLU A 65 -3.47 -9.30 14.25
N TYR A 66 -2.39 -9.11 13.49
CA TYR A 66 -2.49 -8.81 12.06
C TYR A 66 -3.14 -9.96 11.29
N ASP A 67 -2.73 -11.19 11.55
CA ASP A 67 -3.30 -12.36 10.91
C ASP A 67 -4.81 -12.45 11.10
N LEU A 68 -5.28 -12.29 12.33
CA LEU A 68 -6.72 -12.32 12.63
C LEU A 68 -7.46 -11.18 11.90
N LYS A 69 -6.94 -9.96 11.94
CA LYS A 69 -7.61 -8.79 11.36
C LYS A 69 -7.68 -8.89 9.84
N LEU A 70 -6.59 -9.28 9.19
CA LEU A 70 -6.56 -9.46 7.73
C LEU A 70 -7.43 -10.64 7.29
N LYS A 71 -7.49 -11.71 8.08
CA LYS A 71 -8.45 -12.79 7.86
C LYS A 71 -9.89 -12.28 7.85
N LEU A 72 -10.28 -11.45 8.84
CA LEU A 72 -11.63 -10.87 8.91
C LEU A 72 -11.94 -9.94 7.71
N HIS A 73 -10.96 -9.15 7.25
CA HIS A 73 -11.12 -8.35 6.04
C HIS A 73 -11.37 -9.23 4.80
N ASN A 74 -10.62 -10.32 4.68
CA ASN A 74 -10.84 -11.27 3.59
C ASN A 74 -12.22 -11.95 3.67
N GLU A 75 -12.67 -12.36 4.86
CA GLU A 75 -14.00 -12.93 5.07
C GLU A 75 -15.13 -11.94 4.74
N MET A 76 -14.90 -10.64 4.91
CA MET A 76 -15.81 -9.57 4.49
C MET A 76 -15.68 -9.22 2.99
N HIS A 77 -14.86 -9.97 2.24
CA HIS A 77 -14.60 -9.74 0.82
C HIS A 77 -13.95 -8.38 0.50
N PHE A 78 -13.20 -7.82 1.40
CA PHE A 78 -12.30 -6.71 1.09
C PHE A 78 -11.08 -7.25 0.34
N ASN A 79 -10.62 -6.48 -0.64
CA ASN A 79 -9.48 -6.85 -1.45
C ASN A 79 -8.36 -5.80 -1.45
N MET A 80 -8.57 -4.68 -0.77
CA MET A 80 -7.54 -3.63 -0.60
C MET A 80 -7.64 -2.98 0.77
N ILE A 81 -6.49 -2.63 1.31
CA ILE A 81 -6.33 -1.76 2.48
C ILE A 81 -5.37 -0.64 2.10
N ARG A 82 -5.74 0.58 2.43
CA ARG A 82 -4.80 1.69 2.40
C ARG A 82 -4.11 1.80 3.76
N ASN A 83 -2.80 1.63 3.77
CA ASN A 83 -1.95 1.95 4.92
C ASN A 83 -1.84 3.48 5.03
N TRP A 84 -2.88 4.09 5.64
CA TRP A 84 -3.04 5.53 5.72
C TRP A 84 -1.84 6.19 6.39
N ILE A 85 -1.28 7.20 5.72
CA ILE A 85 -0.04 7.91 6.09
C ILE A 85 1.15 7.00 6.42
N GLY A 86 1.17 5.77 5.91
CA GLY A 86 2.24 4.83 6.16
C GLY A 86 2.41 4.43 7.62
N SER A 87 1.32 4.45 8.41
CA SER A 87 1.35 4.26 9.86
C SER A 87 1.78 2.87 10.30
N VAL A 88 1.58 1.85 9.46
CA VAL A 88 2.04 0.48 9.71
C VAL A 88 3.34 0.23 8.97
N THR A 89 4.32 -0.30 9.69
CA THR A 89 5.63 -0.67 9.14
C THR A 89 6.07 -2.08 9.54
N ASP A 90 5.20 -2.82 10.24
CA ASP A 90 5.50 -4.16 10.74
C ASP A 90 5.41 -5.18 9.59
N ASP A 91 6.39 -6.06 9.46
CA ASP A 91 6.44 -7.06 8.40
C ASP A 91 5.25 -8.00 8.46
N GLU A 92 4.77 -8.33 9.65
CA GLU A 92 3.62 -9.22 9.87
C GLU A 92 2.31 -8.69 9.24
N PHE A 93 2.18 -7.36 9.11
CA PHE A 93 1.05 -6.77 8.37
C PHE A 93 1.10 -7.14 6.89
N TYR A 94 2.25 -6.95 6.26
CA TYR A 94 2.42 -7.24 4.84
C TYR A 94 2.39 -8.74 4.56
N GLU A 95 2.97 -9.55 5.44
CA GLU A 95 2.90 -11.03 5.37
C GLU A 95 1.44 -11.51 5.45
N ALA A 96 0.64 -10.93 6.33
CA ALA A 96 -0.78 -11.25 6.43
C ALA A 96 -1.56 -10.78 5.19
N CYS A 97 -1.27 -9.60 4.65
CA CYS A 97 -1.85 -9.13 3.38
C CYS A 97 -1.49 -10.07 2.22
N ASP A 98 -0.24 -10.50 2.10
CA ASP A 98 0.20 -11.49 1.11
C ASP A 98 -0.55 -12.81 1.27
N LYS A 99 -0.69 -13.31 2.50
CA LYS A 99 -1.36 -14.56 2.82
C LYS A 99 -2.84 -14.56 2.44
N TYR A 100 -3.53 -13.48 2.71
CA TYR A 100 -4.97 -13.37 2.46
C TYR A 100 -5.35 -12.74 1.12
N GLY A 101 -4.36 -12.33 0.32
CA GLY A 101 -4.58 -11.74 -0.99
C GLY A 101 -5.21 -10.36 -0.94
N ILE A 102 -4.89 -9.58 0.09
CA ILE A 102 -5.36 -8.21 0.26
C ILE A 102 -4.30 -7.25 -0.28
N MET A 103 -4.65 -6.47 -1.29
CA MET A 103 -3.78 -5.44 -1.83
C MET A 103 -3.51 -4.34 -0.80
N VAL A 104 -2.33 -3.76 -0.86
CA VAL A 104 -1.95 -2.60 -0.04
C VAL A 104 -1.72 -1.40 -0.94
N TRP A 105 -2.42 -0.32 -0.65
CA TRP A 105 -2.07 1.03 -1.06
C TRP A 105 -1.23 1.61 0.07
N ASP A 106 0.03 1.87 -0.17
CA ASP A 106 0.98 2.24 0.87
C ASP A 106 1.43 3.70 0.75
N ASP A 107 1.04 4.51 1.73
CA ASP A 107 1.41 5.92 1.77
C ASP A 107 2.85 6.09 2.29
N PHE A 108 3.54 7.10 1.76
CA PHE A 108 4.66 7.72 2.46
C PHE A 108 4.12 8.66 3.56
N TRP A 109 4.93 8.97 4.57
CA TRP A 109 4.51 9.59 5.85
C TRP A 109 4.12 11.07 5.77
N LEU A 110 3.43 11.50 4.71
CA LEU A 110 2.99 12.88 4.51
C LEU A 110 1.48 13.02 4.67
N ASN A 111 1.03 14.16 5.19
CA ASN A 111 -0.37 14.42 5.44
C ASN A 111 -0.75 15.89 5.19
N SER A 112 -1.68 16.10 4.33
CA SER A 112 -2.53 17.25 3.94
C SER A 112 -1.93 18.66 3.90
N ASN A 113 -0.98 19.00 4.74
CA ASN A 113 -0.42 20.35 4.85
C ASN A 113 1.09 20.34 4.71
N SER A 114 1.53 19.62 3.77
CA SER A 114 2.91 19.22 3.66
C SER A 114 3.83 20.39 3.46
N ASN A 115 4.32 20.88 4.57
CA ASN A 115 5.66 21.45 4.53
C ASN A 115 6.64 20.31 4.24
N LEU A 116 7.75 20.63 3.60
CA LEU A 116 8.84 19.66 3.52
C LEU A 116 9.23 19.22 4.92
N PRO A 117 9.58 17.93 5.11
CA PRO A 117 10.23 17.50 6.34
C PRO A 117 11.47 18.36 6.65
N ASP A 118 11.77 18.56 7.92
CA ASP A 118 12.92 19.35 8.34
C ASP A 118 14.23 18.86 7.72
N ASP A 119 14.38 17.54 7.60
CA ASP A 119 15.45 16.90 6.85
C ASP A 119 14.86 16.08 5.68
N VAL A 120 14.73 16.73 4.54
CA VAL A 120 14.17 16.12 3.33
C VAL A 120 15.05 15.00 2.78
N PHE A 121 16.36 15.05 2.98
CA PHE A 121 17.26 13.98 2.55
C PHE A 121 17.10 12.73 3.42
N ALA A 122 17.06 12.89 4.73
CA ALA A 122 16.82 11.77 5.65
C ALA A 122 15.44 11.16 5.41
N PHE A 123 14.42 11.96 5.15
CA PHE A 123 13.10 11.48 4.77
C PHE A 123 13.17 10.61 3.50
N ASN A 124 13.82 11.12 2.45
CA ASN A 124 13.94 10.39 1.19
C ASN A 124 14.74 9.09 1.33
N MET A 125 15.83 9.11 2.12
CA MET A 125 16.58 7.90 2.42
C MET A 125 15.72 6.84 3.12
N ASN A 126 14.87 7.24 4.07
CA ASN A 126 13.91 6.35 4.71
C ASN A 126 12.86 5.81 3.72
N ALA A 127 12.40 6.64 2.79
CA ALA A 127 11.47 6.20 1.74
C ALA A 127 12.11 5.14 0.84
N VAL A 128 13.35 5.33 0.42
CA VAL A 128 14.12 4.34 -0.34
C VAL A 128 14.25 3.01 0.42
N GLU A 129 14.58 3.06 1.71
CA GLU A 129 14.70 1.85 2.53
C GLU A 129 13.33 1.18 2.74
N LYS A 130 12.25 1.94 2.90
CA LYS A 130 10.89 1.40 2.92
C LYS A 130 10.58 0.62 1.64
N ILE A 131 10.82 1.23 0.48
CA ILE A 131 10.59 0.59 -0.83
C ILE A 131 11.39 -0.71 -0.93
N LYS A 132 12.69 -0.67 -0.67
CA LYS A 132 13.57 -1.85 -0.77
C LYS A 132 13.15 -2.99 0.16
N ARG A 133 12.73 -2.64 1.38
CA ARG A 133 12.26 -3.62 2.36
C ARG A 133 10.97 -4.30 1.92
N LEU A 134 10.04 -3.52 1.37
CA LEU A 134 8.67 -3.98 1.14
C LEU A 134 8.40 -4.44 -0.30
N ARG A 135 9.22 -4.08 -1.27
CA ARG A 135 9.00 -4.36 -2.70
C ARG A 135 8.77 -5.83 -3.05
N ASN A 136 9.26 -6.76 -2.23
CA ASN A 136 9.08 -8.19 -2.47
C ASN A 136 7.72 -8.73 -1.97
N HIS A 137 6.95 -7.92 -1.24
CA HIS A 137 5.59 -8.28 -0.88
C HIS A 137 4.67 -8.20 -2.09
N ALA A 138 3.96 -9.30 -2.38
CA ALA A 138 3.05 -9.38 -3.51
C ALA A 138 1.82 -8.47 -3.33
N CYS A 139 1.46 -8.17 -2.09
CA CYS A 139 0.29 -7.36 -1.76
C CYS A 139 0.41 -5.89 -2.12
N ILE A 140 1.61 -5.29 -2.16
CA ILE A 140 1.75 -3.87 -2.48
C ILE A 140 1.33 -3.61 -3.92
N ALA A 141 0.30 -2.78 -4.10
CA ALA A 141 -0.27 -2.46 -5.40
C ALA A 141 -0.01 -1.01 -5.83
N VAL A 142 0.00 -0.08 -4.88
CA VAL A 142 0.14 1.35 -5.14
C VAL A 142 1.00 1.99 -4.06
N TRP A 143 1.90 2.87 -4.48
CA TRP A 143 2.64 3.79 -3.62
C TRP A 143 2.01 5.18 -3.69
N CYS A 144 1.82 5.84 -2.54
CA CYS A 144 1.22 7.17 -2.49
C CYS A 144 2.11 8.17 -1.77
N GLY A 145 2.31 9.33 -2.39
CA GLY A 145 3.20 10.37 -1.88
C GLY A 145 2.65 11.07 -0.64
N ASP A 146 1.41 11.56 -0.71
CA ASP A 146 0.82 12.38 0.35
C ASP A 146 -0.67 12.09 0.52
N ASN A 147 -1.14 12.15 1.75
CA ASN A 147 -2.57 12.13 2.05
C ASN A 147 -3.19 13.50 1.76
N GLU A 148 -4.06 13.56 0.77
CA GLU A 148 -4.85 14.75 0.37
C GLU A 148 -4.03 15.97 -0.11
N GLY A 149 -2.71 15.96 0.02
CA GLY A 149 -1.80 16.98 -0.45
C GLY A 149 -0.89 16.48 -1.57
N TYR A 150 0.07 17.31 -1.95
CA TYR A 150 1.15 16.92 -2.85
C TYR A 150 2.48 17.13 -2.15
N PRO A 151 3.41 16.15 -2.19
CA PRO A 151 4.74 16.37 -1.68
C PRO A 151 5.37 17.58 -2.40
N LEU A 152 5.89 18.54 -1.63
CA LEU A 152 6.51 19.73 -2.21
C LEU A 152 7.79 19.39 -2.96
N PRO A 153 8.15 20.13 -4.03
CA PRO A 153 9.44 19.96 -4.69
C PRO A 153 10.61 20.17 -3.72
N PRO A 154 11.68 19.34 -3.81
CA PRO A 154 11.92 18.32 -4.82
C PRO A 154 11.35 16.94 -4.49
N LEU A 155 10.73 16.77 -3.32
CA LEU A 155 10.40 15.48 -2.73
C LEU A 155 9.44 14.64 -3.61
N ASN A 156 8.42 15.24 -4.21
CA ASN A 156 7.50 14.50 -5.07
C ASN A 156 8.23 13.79 -6.21
N LYS A 157 9.13 14.51 -6.88
CA LYS A 157 9.92 13.94 -7.96
C LYS A 157 10.86 12.84 -7.48
N TRP A 158 11.46 13.02 -6.32
CA TRP A 158 12.35 12.00 -5.74
C TRP A 158 11.60 10.72 -5.39
N LEU A 159 10.42 10.81 -4.76
CA LEU A 159 9.61 9.64 -4.43
C LEU A 159 9.17 8.88 -5.69
N GLU A 160 8.76 9.58 -6.75
CA GLU A 160 8.42 8.96 -8.03
C GLU A 160 9.61 8.23 -8.66
N GLU A 161 10.79 8.88 -8.68
CA GLU A 161 12.02 8.29 -9.20
C GLU A 161 12.48 7.10 -8.35
N ASP A 162 12.33 7.17 -7.04
CA ASP A 162 12.70 6.10 -6.11
C ASP A 162 11.81 4.86 -6.27
N VAL A 163 10.49 5.05 -6.39
CA VAL A 163 9.57 3.94 -6.70
C VAL A 163 9.95 3.30 -8.03
N ARG A 164 10.13 4.10 -9.08
CA ARG A 164 10.54 3.57 -10.38
C ARG A 164 11.86 2.82 -10.34
N THR A 165 12.82 3.30 -9.55
CA THR A 165 14.19 2.77 -9.49
C THR A 165 14.31 1.53 -8.62
N TYR A 166 13.65 1.52 -7.48
CA TYR A 166 13.86 0.50 -6.45
C TYR A 166 12.72 -0.52 -6.33
N ASP A 167 11.55 -0.25 -6.92
CA ASP A 167 10.40 -1.15 -6.86
C ASP A 167 10.22 -2.03 -8.11
N GLY A 168 11.00 -1.80 -9.16
CA GLY A 168 10.92 -2.58 -10.40
C GLY A 168 10.03 -1.97 -11.48
N GLY A 169 9.24 -0.95 -11.18
CA GLY A 169 8.52 -0.11 -12.14
C GLY A 169 7.17 -0.66 -12.62
N ASP A 170 6.65 -1.73 -12.01
CA ASP A 170 5.33 -2.27 -12.32
C ASP A 170 4.21 -1.68 -11.46
N ARG A 171 4.54 -1.12 -10.29
CA ARG A 171 3.56 -0.49 -9.40
C ARG A 171 3.41 0.99 -9.65
N ALA A 172 2.17 1.46 -9.56
CA ALA A 172 1.85 2.87 -9.68
C ALA A 172 2.39 3.69 -8.51
N TYR A 173 2.91 4.88 -8.81
CA TYR A 173 3.11 5.95 -7.84
C TYR A 173 2.07 7.03 -8.07
N HIS A 174 1.33 7.40 -7.02
CA HIS A 174 0.43 8.53 -6.99
C HIS A 174 0.92 9.57 -6.01
N ALA A 175 1.09 10.80 -6.50
CA ALA A 175 1.56 11.89 -5.64
C ALA A 175 0.55 12.25 -4.54
N ASN A 176 -0.73 12.02 -4.79
CA ASN A 176 -1.83 12.49 -3.96
C ASN A 176 -2.93 11.45 -3.88
N SER A 177 -3.42 11.16 -2.68
CA SER A 177 -4.48 10.16 -2.45
C SER A 177 -5.85 10.57 -3.01
N HIS A 178 -6.00 11.78 -3.53
CA HIS A 178 -7.27 12.29 -4.01
C HIS A 178 -7.20 12.85 -5.46
N SER A 179 -6.11 12.58 -6.17
CA SER A 179 -6.00 12.81 -7.60
C SER A 179 -6.58 11.65 -8.40
N ASP A 180 -6.66 11.81 -9.71
CA ASP A 180 -7.03 10.76 -10.67
C ASP A 180 -8.36 10.08 -10.35
N GLY A 181 -9.35 10.87 -9.91
CA GLY A 181 -10.67 10.39 -9.55
C GLY A 181 -10.74 9.54 -8.27
N LEU A 182 -9.66 9.49 -7.51
CA LEU A 182 -9.62 8.77 -6.23
C LEU A 182 -10.39 9.54 -5.16
N SER A 183 -11.10 8.81 -4.29
CA SER A 183 -11.90 9.37 -3.20
C SER A 183 -11.17 9.36 -1.86
N GLY A 184 -9.87 9.67 -1.88
CA GLY A 184 -9.01 9.60 -0.70
C GLY A 184 -9.42 10.48 0.48
N SER A 185 -10.23 11.50 0.23
CA SER A 185 -10.78 12.37 1.28
C SER A 185 -12.05 11.85 1.95
N GLY A 186 -12.70 10.84 1.42
CA GLY A 186 -13.88 10.19 1.97
C GLY A 186 -15.07 11.11 2.28
N PRO A 187 -16.17 10.56 2.76
CA PRO A 187 -17.21 11.33 3.45
C PRO A 187 -16.85 11.47 4.93
N TRP A 188 -16.63 12.70 5.37
CA TRP A 188 -16.26 12.99 6.77
C TRP A 188 -17.46 13.01 7.75
N THR A 189 -18.64 12.72 7.27
CA THR A 189 -19.86 12.70 8.09
C THR A 189 -20.60 11.38 7.95
N ASN A 190 -21.10 10.89 9.07
CA ASN A 190 -22.02 9.76 9.05
C ASN A 190 -23.36 10.22 8.51
N SER A 191 -23.89 9.48 7.55
CA SER A 191 -25.20 9.72 6.97
C SER A 191 -26.07 8.46 7.06
N HIS A 192 -27.38 8.66 7.02
CA HIS A 192 -28.30 7.51 6.92
C HIS A 192 -27.94 6.68 5.67
N PRO A 193 -27.94 5.33 5.73
CA PRO A 193 -27.55 4.48 4.61
C PRO A 193 -28.22 4.83 3.28
N ASN A 194 -29.50 5.19 3.29
CA ASN A 194 -30.21 5.60 2.08
C ASN A 194 -29.59 6.82 1.39
N TRP A 195 -28.88 7.69 2.10
CA TRP A 195 -28.22 8.84 1.54
C TRP A 195 -27.18 8.42 0.51
N TYR A 196 -26.42 7.35 0.80
CA TYR A 196 -25.40 6.81 -0.09
C TYR A 196 -25.97 6.20 -1.37
N PHE A 197 -27.26 5.91 -1.42
CA PHE A 197 -27.94 5.36 -2.60
C PHE A 197 -28.81 6.38 -3.33
N THR A 198 -29.06 7.54 -2.75
CA THR A 198 -30.01 8.53 -3.29
C THR A 198 -29.38 9.86 -3.66
N LYS A 199 -28.16 10.14 -3.22
CA LYS A 199 -27.44 11.38 -3.51
C LYS A 199 -26.26 11.11 -4.44
N ALA A 200 -26.30 11.67 -5.63
CA ALA A 200 -25.17 11.66 -6.58
C ALA A 200 -24.31 12.92 -6.41
N PRO A 201 -23.01 12.83 -6.67
CA PRO A 201 -22.24 11.64 -7.01
C PRO A 201 -21.91 10.81 -5.77
N TYR A 202 -22.06 9.50 -5.89
CA TYR A 202 -21.67 8.59 -4.83
C TYR A 202 -20.23 8.25 -5.02
N GLY A 203 -19.38 8.76 -4.25
CA GLY A 203 -17.99 8.44 -4.33
C GLY A 203 -17.43 8.56 -5.75
N TYR A 204 -16.28 9.09 -5.85
CA TYR A 204 -15.50 9.04 -7.05
C TYR A 204 -14.63 7.80 -6.97
N GLY A 205 -14.60 7.11 -8.04
CA GLY A 205 -13.43 6.40 -8.33
C GLY A 205 -13.30 5.01 -7.83
N ALA A 206 -12.15 4.65 -7.95
CA ALA A 206 -11.49 3.38 -7.97
C ALA A 206 -11.88 2.41 -6.86
#